data_627c339d935c701035b5fe26f993397e
#
_entry.id   627c339d935c701035b5fe26f993397e
#
_cell.length_a   1.000
_cell.length_b   1.000
_cell.length_c   1.000
_cell.angle_alpha   90.00
_cell.angle_beta   90.00
_cell.angle_gamma   90.00
#
_symmetry.space_group_name_H-M   'P 1'
#
loop_
_entity.id
_entity.type
_entity.pdbx_description
1 polymer ?
#
loop_
_entity_poly.entity_id
_entity_poly.type
_entity_poly.pdbx_seq_one_letter_code
_entity_poly.pdbx_strand_id
1 'polypeptide(L)'
;AKVHLSPPACLRRVERLRRLGLIDQVVALLNPQAVGAGMLVMIGVVLDRSTPESFAEFEKAAAKVSGCMECHVVTGEFDYFMLVRTRDNDSFNRLHAEQLLYLPGVRQVRSFMVLRNVLSTTELPLAV
;
A
#
# COMPACT_ATOMS: atom_id res chain seq x y z
N ALA A 1 6.91 13.92 17.06
CA ALA A 1 7.63 15.03 17.69
C ALA A 1 6.70 15.84 18.58
N LYS A 2 7.16 16.14 19.74
CA LYS A 2 6.37 16.93 20.68
C LYS A 2 6.53 18.41 20.36
N VAL A 3 5.43 19.08 20.12
CA VAL A 3 5.42 20.50 19.82
C VAL A 3 4.68 21.21 20.95
N HIS A 4 5.38 22.12 21.62
CA HIS A 4 4.81 22.91 22.71
C HIS A 4 4.07 24.13 22.17
N LEU A 5 2.99 23.89 21.43
CA LEU A 5 2.14 24.93 20.88
C LEU A 5 0.71 24.73 21.37
N SER A 6 -0.04 25.85 21.46
CA SER A 6 -1.46 25.76 21.71
C SER A 6 -2.16 25.03 20.53
N PRO A 7 -3.30 24.37 20.75
CA PRO A 7 -4.00 23.69 19.66
C PRO A 7 -4.27 24.58 18.43
N PRO A 8 -4.76 25.83 18.57
CA PRO A 8 -4.94 26.72 17.42
C PRO A 8 -3.64 27.05 16.69
N ALA A 9 -2.54 27.24 17.42
CA ALA A 9 -1.24 27.54 16.79
C ALA A 9 -0.71 26.32 16.04
N CYS A 10 -0.89 25.12 16.58
CA CYS A 10 -0.51 23.88 15.94
C CYS A 10 -1.29 23.67 14.63
N LEU A 11 -2.59 23.92 14.65
CA LEU A 11 -3.44 23.80 13.48
C LEU A 11 -3.00 24.76 12.37
N ARG A 12 -2.72 26.02 12.70
CA ARG A 12 -2.25 27.01 11.72
C ARG A 12 -0.93 26.59 11.11
N ARG A 13 -0.04 25.99 11.88
CA ARG A 13 1.26 25.53 11.40
C ARG A 13 1.10 24.38 10.40
N VAL A 14 0.24 23.42 10.70
CA VAL A 14 -0.08 22.32 9.79
C VAL A 14 -0.67 22.85 8.48
N GLU A 15 -1.62 23.77 8.57
CA GLU A 15 -2.24 24.40 7.41
C GLU A 15 -1.20 25.08 6.53
N ARG A 16 -0.25 25.80 7.13
CA ARG A 16 0.81 26.48 6.39
C ARG A 16 1.71 25.49 5.68
N LEU A 17 2.09 24.39 6.33
CA LEU A 17 2.92 23.36 5.73
C LEU A 17 2.24 22.67 4.57
N ARG A 18 0.93 22.47 4.65
CA ARG A 18 0.15 21.91 3.54
C ARG A 18 0.14 22.86 2.35
N ARG A 19 -0.06 24.15 2.57
CA ARG A 19 -0.05 25.16 1.50
C ARG A 19 1.31 25.28 0.83
N LEU A 20 2.39 25.02 1.56
CA LEU A 20 3.75 25.03 1.03
C LEU A 20 4.12 23.72 0.32
N GLY A 21 3.23 22.73 0.31
CA GLY A 21 3.47 21.45 -0.32
C GLY A 21 4.34 20.49 0.49
N LEU A 22 4.64 20.80 1.75
CA LEU A 22 5.46 19.96 2.62
C LEU A 22 4.66 18.86 3.28
N ILE A 23 3.35 19.04 3.39
CA ILE A 23 2.41 18.03 3.92
C ILE A 23 1.36 17.81 2.86
N ASP A 24 1.30 16.59 2.31
CA ASP A 24 0.30 16.24 1.30
C ASP A 24 -1.09 16.13 1.90
N GLN A 25 -1.19 15.45 3.03
CA GLN A 25 -2.47 15.23 3.69
C GLN A 25 -2.26 14.92 5.17
N VAL A 26 -3.30 15.16 5.93
CA VAL A 26 -3.35 14.80 7.35
C VAL A 26 -4.43 13.73 7.52
N VAL A 27 -4.04 12.57 8.02
CA VAL A 27 -4.94 11.42 8.18
C VAL A 27 -4.79 10.83 9.56
N ALA A 28 -5.85 10.17 10.03
CA ALA A 28 -5.78 9.33 11.22
C ALA A 28 -5.23 7.98 10.82
N LEU A 29 -4.27 7.47 11.60
CA LEU A 29 -3.74 6.12 11.40
C LEU A 29 -4.51 5.15 12.28
N LEU A 30 -5.18 4.19 11.65
CA LEU A 30 -5.94 3.17 12.36
C LEU A 30 -5.05 1.98 12.71
N ASN A 31 -5.33 1.36 13.85
CA ASN A 31 -4.69 0.10 14.20
C ASN A 31 -5.27 -1.01 13.33
N PRO A 32 -4.45 -1.67 12.46
CA PRO A 32 -4.98 -2.67 11.54
C PRO A 32 -5.65 -3.85 12.24
N GLN A 33 -5.12 -4.32 13.34
CA GLN A 33 -5.71 -5.43 14.08
C GLN A 33 -7.07 -5.06 14.65
N ALA A 34 -7.18 -3.82 15.16
CA ALA A 34 -8.43 -3.35 15.77
C ALA A 34 -9.57 -3.22 14.75
N VAL A 35 -9.26 -2.93 13.49
CA VAL A 35 -10.27 -2.79 12.43
C VAL A 35 -10.42 -4.04 11.55
N GLY A 36 -9.82 -5.16 11.95
CA GLY A 36 -9.96 -6.42 11.24
C GLY A 36 -9.12 -6.52 9.96
N ALA A 37 -8.01 -5.80 9.88
CA ALA A 37 -7.09 -5.82 8.74
C ALA A 37 -5.68 -6.17 9.20
N GLY A 38 -5.56 -7.13 10.13
CA GLY A 38 -4.31 -7.42 10.82
C GLY A 38 -3.28 -8.19 10.02
N MET A 39 -3.68 -8.83 8.91
CA MET A 39 -2.78 -9.65 8.11
C MET A 39 -2.26 -8.85 6.93
N LEU A 40 -0.94 -8.79 6.79
CA LEU A 40 -0.28 -8.13 5.67
C LEU A 40 0.31 -9.17 4.74
N VAL A 41 0.03 -9.02 3.44
CA VAL A 41 0.57 -9.89 2.40
C VAL A 41 1.27 -9.04 1.35
N MET A 42 2.48 -9.43 0.99
CA MET A 42 3.20 -8.84 -0.13
C MET A 42 3.01 -9.71 -1.35
N ILE A 43 2.70 -9.11 -2.48
CA ILE A 43 2.38 -9.85 -3.69
C ILE A 43 3.28 -9.38 -4.83
N GLY A 44 4.10 -10.30 -5.34
CA GLY A 44 4.90 -10.07 -6.53
C GLY A 44 4.14 -10.52 -7.77
N VAL A 45 4.11 -9.68 -8.80
CA VAL A 45 3.36 -9.95 -10.02
C VAL A 45 4.29 -9.88 -11.23
N VAL A 46 4.19 -10.88 -12.10
CA VAL A 46 4.87 -10.91 -13.40
C VAL A 46 3.81 -10.88 -14.49
N LEU A 47 3.96 -9.95 -15.42
CA LEU A 47 3.04 -9.84 -16.56
C LEU A 47 3.56 -10.65 -17.74
N ASP A 48 2.62 -11.09 -18.61
CA ASP A 48 2.98 -11.80 -19.84
C ASP A 48 3.72 -10.91 -20.82
N ARG A 49 3.36 -9.63 -20.86
CA ARG A 49 3.93 -8.66 -21.80
C ARG A 49 4.32 -7.39 -21.08
N SER A 50 5.50 -6.86 -21.43
CA SER A 50 6.00 -5.60 -20.91
C SER A 50 5.70 -4.47 -21.90
N THR A 51 4.42 -4.19 -22.12
CA THR A 51 3.97 -3.11 -23.01
C THR A 51 3.25 -2.03 -22.21
N PRO A 52 3.23 -0.78 -22.69
CA PRO A 52 2.48 0.29 -22.00
C PRO A 52 1.01 -0.07 -21.82
N GLU A 53 0.39 -0.73 -22.78
CA GLU A 53 -1.00 -1.13 -22.71
C GLU A 53 -1.23 -2.19 -21.63
N SER A 54 -0.34 -3.18 -21.53
CA SER A 54 -0.42 -4.21 -20.50
C SER A 54 -0.28 -3.62 -19.11
N PHE A 55 0.64 -2.68 -18.94
CA PHE A 55 0.86 -2.00 -17.67
C PHE A 55 -0.38 -1.18 -17.29
N ALA A 56 -0.93 -0.41 -18.23
CA ALA A 56 -2.10 0.40 -17.97
C ALA A 56 -3.31 -0.44 -17.55
N GLU A 57 -3.56 -1.54 -18.23
CA GLU A 57 -4.67 -2.45 -17.89
C GLU A 57 -4.49 -3.07 -16.51
N PHE A 58 -3.28 -3.54 -16.22
CA PHE A 58 -3.01 -4.13 -14.91
C PHE A 58 -3.17 -3.10 -13.79
N GLU A 59 -2.60 -1.91 -13.96
CA GLU A 59 -2.63 -0.87 -12.92
C GLU A 59 -4.07 -0.43 -12.62
N LYS A 60 -4.89 -0.32 -13.65
CA LYS A 60 -6.29 0.01 -13.47
C LYS A 60 -7.03 -1.04 -12.65
N ALA A 61 -6.77 -2.32 -12.93
CA ALA A 61 -7.40 -3.41 -12.21
C ALA A 61 -6.83 -3.56 -10.79
N ALA A 62 -5.53 -3.37 -10.63
CA ALA A 62 -4.87 -3.49 -9.33
C ALA A 62 -5.40 -2.46 -8.33
N ALA A 63 -5.71 -1.26 -8.79
CA ALA A 63 -6.28 -0.20 -7.94
C ALA A 63 -7.64 -0.58 -7.34
N LYS A 64 -8.30 -1.57 -7.92
CA LYS A 64 -9.63 -2.04 -7.47
C LYS A 64 -9.56 -3.28 -6.59
N VAL A 65 -8.37 -3.82 -6.36
CA VAL A 65 -8.21 -5.00 -5.49
C VAL A 65 -8.54 -4.63 -4.06
N SER A 66 -9.40 -5.42 -3.42
CA SER A 66 -9.81 -5.17 -2.05
C SER A 66 -8.62 -5.25 -1.10
N GLY A 67 -8.48 -4.26 -0.24
CA GLY A 67 -7.41 -4.22 0.76
C GLY A 67 -6.04 -3.87 0.19
N CYS A 68 -5.93 -3.52 -1.07
CA CYS A 68 -4.67 -3.08 -1.66
C CYS A 68 -4.28 -1.72 -1.09
N MET A 69 -3.17 -1.70 -0.37
CA MET A 69 -2.67 -0.48 0.26
C MET A 69 -1.66 0.24 -0.61
N GLU A 70 -0.88 -0.52 -1.37
CA GLU A 70 0.16 0.03 -2.24
C GLU A 70 0.37 -0.91 -3.42
N CYS A 71 0.76 -0.32 -4.54
CA CYS A 71 1.13 -1.07 -5.73
C CYS A 71 2.27 -0.31 -6.41
N HIS A 72 3.39 -0.97 -6.59
CA HIS A 72 4.60 -0.35 -7.11
C HIS A 72 5.10 -1.09 -8.35
N VAL A 73 5.56 -0.33 -9.35
CA VAL A 73 6.39 -0.87 -10.42
C VAL A 73 7.78 -1.06 -9.86
N VAL A 74 8.35 -2.24 -10.03
CA VAL A 74 9.66 -2.56 -9.46
C VAL A 74 10.61 -3.09 -10.52
N THR A 75 11.89 -3.12 -10.20
CA THR A 75 12.89 -3.79 -11.00
C THR A 75 13.18 -5.16 -10.39
N GLY A 76 13.73 -6.07 -11.20
CA GLY A 76 14.10 -7.42 -10.75
C GLY A 76 13.18 -8.48 -11.32
N GLU A 77 12.89 -9.49 -10.54
CA GLU A 77 12.13 -10.66 -10.98
C GLU A 77 10.64 -10.38 -11.18
N PHE A 78 10.12 -9.33 -10.55
CA PHE A 78 8.71 -8.97 -10.64
C PHE A 78 8.53 -7.66 -11.39
N ASP A 79 7.41 -7.51 -12.06
CA ASP A 79 7.02 -6.25 -12.68
C ASP A 79 6.36 -5.33 -11.67
N TYR A 80 5.59 -5.90 -10.75
CA TYR A 80 4.88 -5.15 -9.72
C TYR A 80 5.02 -5.82 -8.36
N PHE A 81 4.96 -4.99 -7.33
CA PHE A 81 4.87 -5.44 -5.95
C PHE A 81 3.69 -4.73 -5.29
N MET A 82 2.77 -5.51 -4.72
CA MET A 82 1.59 -4.99 -4.07
C MET A 82 1.64 -5.30 -2.58
N LEU A 83 1.10 -4.39 -1.77
CA LEU A 83 0.86 -4.63 -0.36
C LEU A 83 -0.65 -4.70 -0.14
N VAL A 84 -1.10 -5.81 0.42
CA VAL A 84 -2.53 -6.06 0.64
C VAL A 84 -2.74 -6.42 2.10
N ARG A 85 -3.78 -5.83 2.70
CA ARG A 85 -4.20 -6.18 4.04
C ARG A 85 -5.52 -6.93 4.00
N THR A 86 -5.57 -8.01 4.77
CA THR A 86 -6.77 -8.84 4.91
C THR A 86 -6.97 -9.15 6.39
N ARG A 87 -8.13 -9.71 6.71
CA ARG A 87 -8.45 -10.07 8.08
C ARG A 87 -7.71 -11.33 8.54
N ASP A 88 -7.69 -12.35 7.71
CA ASP A 88 -7.13 -13.67 8.03
C ASP A 88 -6.81 -14.45 6.75
N ASN A 89 -6.34 -15.69 6.93
CA ASN A 89 -6.00 -16.57 5.82
C ASN A 89 -7.20 -16.87 4.91
N ASP A 90 -8.36 -17.09 5.48
CA ASP A 90 -9.56 -17.40 4.69
C ASP A 90 -9.95 -16.21 3.81
N SER A 91 -9.87 -15.00 4.35
CA SER A 91 -10.14 -13.79 3.58
C SER A 91 -9.12 -13.62 2.45
N PHE A 92 -7.84 -13.90 2.72
CA PHE A 92 -6.82 -13.84 1.68
C PHE A 92 -7.05 -14.89 0.59
N ASN A 93 -7.40 -16.11 0.97
CA ASN A 93 -7.67 -17.17 0.01
C ASN A 93 -8.82 -16.79 -0.94
N ARG A 94 -9.86 -16.17 -0.42
CA ARG A 94 -10.95 -15.66 -1.25
C ARG A 94 -10.49 -14.55 -2.18
N LEU A 95 -9.71 -13.59 -1.65
CA LEU A 95 -9.16 -12.52 -2.45
C LEU A 95 -8.31 -13.05 -3.59
N HIS A 96 -7.46 -14.02 -3.30
CA HIS A 96 -6.59 -14.65 -4.29
C HIS A 96 -7.43 -15.32 -5.40
N ALA A 97 -8.41 -16.13 -5.02
CA ALA A 97 -9.23 -16.87 -5.96
C ALA A 97 -10.17 -15.96 -6.76
N GLU A 98 -10.71 -14.92 -6.15
CA GLU A 98 -11.74 -14.09 -6.76
C GLU A 98 -11.20 -12.85 -7.48
N GLN A 99 -10.03 -12.34 -7.07
CA GLN A 99 -9.50 -11.10 -7.61
C GLN A 99 -8.10 -11.23 -8.18
N LEU A 100 -7.15 -11.78 -7.45
CA LEU A 100 -5.75 -11.80 -7.88
C LEU A 100 -5.54 -12.67 -9.13
N LEU A 101 -6.21 -13.79 -9.22
CA LEU A 101 -6.10 -14.68 -10.38
C LEU A 101 -6.77 -14.12 -11.64
N TYR A 102 -7.61 -13.11 -11.49
CA TYR A 102 -8.31 -12.47 -12.61
C TYR A 102 -7.69 -11.14 -13.03
N LEU A 103 -6.56 -10.75 -12.45
CA LEU A 103 -5.88 -9.54 -12.89
C LEU A 103 -5.38 -9.69 -14.33
N PRO A 104 -5.61 -8.68 -15.19
CA PRO A 104 -5.32 -8.81 -16.61
C PRO A 104 -3.83 -8.92 -16.90
N GLY A 105 -3.49 -9.80 -17.84
CA GLY A 105 -2.12 -9.95 -18.33
C GLY A 105 -1.13 -10.57 -17.36
N VAL A 106 -1.60 -11.12 -16.26
CA VAL A 106 -0.73 -11.71 -15.24
C VAL A 106 -0.30 -13.11 -15.67
N ARG A 107 1.02 -13.33 -15.68
CA ARG A 107 1.61 -14.65 -15.91
C ARG A 107 1.85 -15.39 -14.62
N GLN A 108 2.27 -14.66 -13.57
CA GLN A 108 2.62 -15.27 -12.30
C GLN A 108 2.31 -14.32 -11.15
N VAL A 109 1.77 -14.88 -10.08
CA VAL A 109 1.55 -14.18 -8.82
C VAL A 109 2.24 -14.97 -7.72
N ARG A 110 3.06 -14.28 -6.93
CA ARG A 110 3.68 -14.86 -5.74
C ARG A 110 3.27 -14.07 -4.51
N SER A 111 2.76 -14.79 -3.51
CA SER A 111 2.30 -14.18 -2.27
C SER A 111 3.27 -14.49 -1.13
N PHE A 112 3.60 -13.46 -0.38
CA PHE A 112 4.50 -13.56 0.77
C PHE A 112 3.74 -13.07 2.00
N MET A 113 3.43 -14.01 2.89
CA MET A 113 2.77 -13.69 4.15
C MET A 113 3.76 -13.02 5.08
N VAL A 114 3.42 -11.86 5.61
CA VAL A 114 4.24 -11.21 6.63
C VAL A 114 3.95 -11.88 7.96
N LEU A 115 4.94 -12.56 8.50
CA LEU A 115 4.79 -13.28 9.76
C LEU A 115 4.81 -12.33 10.95
N ARG A 116 5.64 -11.29 10.87
CA ARG A 116 5.83 -10.36 11.96
C ARG A 116 6.38 -9.04 11.41
N ASN A 117 5.84 -7.95 11.88
CA ASN A 117 6.34 -6.62 11.54
C ASN A 117 7.44 -6.24 12.53
N VAL A 118 8.66 -6.05 12.03
CA VAL A 118 9.82 -5.70 12.85
C VAL A 118 9.92 -4.19 13.06
N LEU A 119 9.66 -3.44 12.01
CA LEU A 119 9.72 -1.98 12.04
C LEU A 119 8.72 -1.40 11.07
N SER A 120 7.95 -0.43 11.52
CA SER A 120 7.07 0.36 10.68
C SER A 120 7.09 1.79 11.18
N THR A 121 7.40 2.73 10.29
CA THR A 121 7.46 4.15 10.63
C THR A 121 6.89 4.98 9.50
N THR A 122 6.35 6.12 9.85
CA THR A 122 5.92 7.14 8.89
C THR A 122 6.93 8.27 8.77
N GLU A 123 8.04 8.20 9.51
CA GLU A 123 9.09 9.21 9.46
C GLU A 123 9.90 9.08 8.16
N LEU A 124 10.02 10.18 7.45
CA LEU A 124 10.86 10.25 6.26
C LEU A 124 12.30 10.60 6.62
N PRO A 125 13.30 10.02 5.92
CA PRO A 125 14.71 10.38 6.13
C PRO A 125 15.00 11.72 5.46
N LEU A 126 14.87 12.81 6.21
CA LEU A 126 14.94 14.17 5.64
C LEU A 126 16.34 14.63 5.22
N ALA A 127 17.39 14.01 5.72
CA ALA A 127 18.76 14.47 5.50
C ALA A 127 19.61 13.42 4.74
N VAL A 128 19.00 12.66 3.90
CA VAL A 128 19.68 11.60 3.15
C VAL A 128 20.28 12.12 1.86
#